data_5843a0ba70dc522cccee174138e559b5
#
_entry.id   5843a0ba70dc522cccee174138e559b5
#
_cell.length_a   1.000
_cell.length_b   1.000
_cell.length_c   1.000
_cell.angle_alpha   90.00
_cell.angle_beta   90.00
_cell.angle_gamma   90.00
#
_symmetry.space_group_name_H-M   'P 1'
#
loop_
_entity.id
_entity.type
_entity.pdbx_description
1 polymer ?
#
loop_
_entity_poly.entity_id
_entity_poly.type
_entity_poly.pdbx_seq_one_letter_code
_entity_poly.pdbx_strand_id
1 'polypeptide(L)'
;MPVQGFLVILLIAGSITTAGVMMWSGEMDKSITGSDQTPDNIDSIESLSEYSSYFSGGQTSLFIFSAEDRPNDNNTDQIRDLPVLDVIDGLENRIDDVERTNTTSIVTFLRTIPVQIGWDAPVIGGNYVYKDSLWNFLHEPCWTSNDPVECNAWILLDASGPGGREQLRKDMVNVVFDTLSDEVLSMLLNEDGTKGIVYVTQPYMNLDYASELRDDIDLMLNEDTGLSGTGASKLTGGLPVSLDINEGIHDAQNLTTIVTMIILTIVLSFVFRSVRLGVYTMIPVAVVILWQPILMDSSDVNVNIFTAMIGTIVFGIGVDDSIHVMHRIQEEGETPTGIANSIEETGQTIFETTITTVSGIAAGFLVTFPGLENFFMIMCLLIIFAFITSTFLLPAIFTLEHATRAKIRGEPNWIDYGEGISIASPLSMKPMDAVLHNSED
;
A
#
# COMPACT_ATOMS: atom_id res chain seq x y z
N MET A 1 -7.57 43.75 8.35
CA MET A 1 -7.42 43.43 6.91
C MET A 1 -8.72 43.74 6.20
N PRO A 2 -8.72 44.33 4.99
CA PRO A 2 -9.92 44.50 4.20
C PRO A 2 -10.53 43.14 3.82
N VAL A 3 -11.87 43.06 3.64
CA VAL A 3 -12.57 41.83 3.25
C VAL A 3 -11.93 41.13 2.05
N GLN A 4 -11.34 41.90 1.16
CA GLN A 4 -10.57 41.38 0.01
C GLN A 4 -9.38 40.50 0.43
N GLY A 5 -8.69 40.81 1.54
CA GLY A 5 -7.58 39.99 2.05
C GLY A 5 -8.07 38.62 2.56
N PHE A 6 -9.20 38.56 3.24
CA PHE A 6 -9.79 37.29 3.67
C PHE A 6 -10.26 36.43 2.50
N LEU A 7 -10.83 37.05 1.45
CA LEU A 7 -11.19 36.35 0.23
C LEU A 7 -9.97 35.74 -0.49
N VAL A 8 -8.85 36.47 -0.52
CA VAL A 8 -7.59 35.94 -1.12
C VAL A 8 -7.09 34.71 -0.33
N ILE A 9 -7.09 34.77 1.00
CA ILE A 9 -6.70 33.63 1.83
C ILE A 9 -7.59 32.41 1.54
N LEU A 10 -8.90 32.61 1.48
CA LEU A 10 -9.86 31.55 1.18
C LEU A 10 -9.71 30.98 -0.23
N LEU A 11 -9.40 31.82 -1.23
CA LEU A 11 -9.15 31.36 -2.59
C LEU A 11 -7.85 30.54 -2.69
N ILE A 12 -6.78 30.99 -2.05
CA ILE A 12 -5.52 30.24 -2.01
C ILE A 12 -5.72 28.90 -1.29
N ALA A 13 -6.27 28.93 -0.08
CA ALA A 13 -6.53 27.71 0.68
C ALA A 13 -7.48 26.75 -0.09
N GLY A 14 -8.55 27.28 -0.70
CA GLY A 14 -9.48 26.51 -1.50
C GLY A 14 -8.86 25.87 -2.74
N SER A 15 -7.96 26.58 -3.46
CA SER A 15 -7.28 26.05 -4.62
C SER A 15 -6.31 24.91 -4.25
N ILE A 16 -5.52 25.09 -3.18
CA ILE A 16 -4.63 24.05 -2.69
C ILE A 16 -5.45 22.84 -2.18
N THR A 17 -6.54 23.09 -1.47
CA THR A 17 -7.41 22.01 -0.97
C THR A 17 -8.06 21.22 -2.10
N THR A 18 -8.50 21.87 -3.19
CA THR A 18 -9.03 21.16 -4.36
C THR A 18 -7.97 20.31 -5.05
N ALA A 19 -6.73 20.79 -5.16
CA ALA A 19 -5.61 20.01 -5.67
C ALA A 19 -5.33 18.80 -4.75
N GLY A 20 -5.30 18.99 -3.43
CA GLY A 20 -5.12 17.92 -2.46
C GLY A 20 -6.22 16.84 -2.54
N VAL A 21 -7.48 17.25 -2.68
CA VAL A 21 -8.60 16.29 -2.85
C VAL A 21 -8.45 15.51 -4.17
N MET A 22 -8.01 16.16 -5.24
CA MET A 22 -7.77 15.48 -6.52
C MET A 22 -6.63 14.47 -6.40
N MET A 23 -5.55 14.79 -5.69
CA MET A 23 -4.45 13.87 -5.43
C MET A 23 -4.87 12.73 -4.48
N TRP A 24 -5.71 13.02 -3.49
CA TRP A 24 -6.24 12.00 -2.58
C TRP A 24 -7.18 11.00 -3.29
N SER A 25 -7.95 11.46 -4.27
CA SER A 25 -8.88 10.64 -5.06
C SER A 25 -8.22 10.03 -6.31
N GLY A 26 -7.08 10.56 -6.74
CA GLY A 26 -6.24 10.01 -7.80
C GLY A 26 -5.32 8.93 -7.26
N GLU A 27 -4.71 8.20 -8.15
CA GLU A 27 -3.63 7.29 -7.81
C GLU A 27 -2.42 8.15 -7.38
N MET A 28 -2.30 8.40 -6.06
CA MET A 28 -1.00 8.73 -5.52
C MET A 28 -0.08 7.56 -5.85
N ASP A 29 1.14 7.87 -6.30
CA ASP A 29 2.18 6.87 -6.55
C ASP A 29 2.27 5.96 -5.32
N LYS A 30 1.72 4.75 -5.46
CA LYS A 30 1.66 3.76 -4.37
C LYS A 30 2.99 3.05 -4.22
N SER A 31 4.04 3.59 -4.86
CA SER A 31 5.36 3.00 -4.87
C SER A 31 6.00 3.05 -3.48
N ILE A 32 5.63 2.08 -2.65
CA ILE A 32 6.49 1.74 -1.52
C ILE A 32 7.70 1.05 -2.12
N THR A 33 8.75 1.80 -2.35
CA THR A 33 10.07 1.20 -2.54
C THR A 33 10.41 0.50 -1.22
N GLY A 34 10.79 -0.77 -1.29
CA GLY A 34 11.26 -1.49 -0.10
C GLY A 34 12.42 -0.78 0.61
N SER A 35 13.10 0.16 -0.07
CA SER A 35 14.10 1.07 0.46
C SER A 35 13.59 2.00 1.57
N ASP A 36 12.34 2.46 1.52
CA ASP A 36 11.79 3.38 2.53
C ASP A 36 11.58 2.71 3.90
N GLN A 37 11.53 1.38 3.91
CA GLN A 37 11.36 0.57 5.12
C GLN A 37 12.67 -0.02 5.63
N THR A 38 13.78 0.27 4.97
CA THR A 38 15.09 -0.28 5.32
C THR A 38 16.02 0.83 5.78
N PRO A 39 16.79 0.64 6.87
CA PRO A 39 17.79 1.60 7.28
C PRO A 39 18.86 1.78 6.21
N ASP A 40 19.39 2.99 6.06
CA ASP A 40 20.51 3.26 5.19
C ASP A 40 21.82 2.59 5.67
N ASN A 41 22.69 2.26 4.73
CA ASN A 41 24.03 1.71 5.00
C ASN A 41 24.06 0.37 5.76
N ILE A 42 23.16 -0.53 5.43
CA ILE A 42 23.24 -1.92 5.92
C ILE A 42 23.94 -2.78 4.88
N ASP A 43 25.09 -3.37 5.22
CA ASP A 43 25.91 -4.23 4.36
C ASP A 43 25.10 -5.36 3.71
N SER A 44 24.11 -5.92 4.42
CA SER A 44 23.26 -6.99 3.90
C SER A 44 22.29 -6.52 2.80
N ILE A 45 21.83 -5.27 2.86
CA ILE A 45 20.95 -4.69 1.81
C ILE A 45 21.76 -4.33 0.57
N GLU A 46 22.96 -3.76 0.76
CA GLU A 46 23.89 -3.51 -0.33
C GLU A 46 24.26 -4.81 -1.04
N SER A 47 24.57 -5.87 -0.29
CA SER A 47 24.85 -7.21 -0.83
C SER A 47 23.64 -7.80 -1.55
N LEU A 48 22.41 -7.56 -1.05
CA LEU A 48 21.17 -8.04 -1.70
C LEU A 48 20.91 -7.29 -3.02
N SER A 49 21.15 -5.99 -3.05
CA SER A 49 21.07 -5.18 -4.27
C SER A 49 22.10 -5.62 -5.30
N GLU A 50 23.34 -5.89 -4.87
CA GLU A 50 24.39 -6.42 -5.72
C GLU A 50 24.02 -7.81 -6.27
N TYR A 51 23.53 -8.71 -5.42
CA TYR A 51 23.02 -10.02 -5.83
C TYR A 51 21.91 -9.89 -6.89
N SER A 52 20.93 -9.03 -6.66
CA SER A 52 19.84 -8.80 -7.61
C SER A 52 20.34 -8.29 -8.96
N SER A 53 21.35 -7.41 -8.96
CA SER A 53 21.90 -6.82 -10.19
C SER A 53 22.65 -7.83 -11.04
N TYR A 54 23.38 -8.78 -10.41
CA TYR A 54 24.23 -9.74 -11.11
C TYR A 54 23.54 -11.07 -11.42
N PHE A 55 22.63 -11.52 -10.58
CA PHE A 55 22.06 -12.87 -10.66
C PHE A 55 20.59 -12.90 -11.04
N SER A 56 19.99 -11.77 -11.35
CA SER A 56 18.55 -11.65 -11.65
C SER A 56 17.65 -12.26 -10.56
N GLY A 57 18.24 -12.58 -9.42
CA GLY A 57 17.53 -13.06 -8.24
C GLY A 57 16.99 -11.88 -7.44
N GLY A 58 15.89 -12.07 -6.77
CA GLY A 58 15.30 -10.99 -6.01
C GLY A 58 14.31 -11.51 -5.00
N GLN A 59 13.08 -11.43 -5.34
CA GLN A 59 11.96 -11.80 -4.48
C GLN A 59 11.42 -13.16 -4.88
N THR A 60 11.14 -14.01 -3.90
CA THR A 60 10.52 -15.31 -4.10
C THR A 60 9.12 -15.26 -3.53
N SER A 61 8.15 -15.45 -4.38
CA SER A 61 6.76 -15.71 -4.04
C SER A 61 6.47 -17.18 -4.23
N LEU A 62 5.33 -17.66 -3.80
CA LEU A 62 4.93 -19.04 -3.97
C LEU A 62 3.40 -19.16 -4.05
N PHE A 63 2.91 -20.21 -4.65
CA PHE A 63 1.53 -20.63 -4.52
C PHE A 63 1.44 -22.13 -4.23
N ILE A 64 0.32 -22.53 -3.66
CA ILE A 64 0.06 -23.93 -3.33
C ILE A 64 -0.89 -24.49 -4.38
N PHE A 65 -0.45 -25.54 -5.04
CA PHE A 65 -1.28 -26.34 -5.92
C PHE A 65 -1.88 -27.50 -5.12
N SER A 66 -3.19 -27.72 -5.21
CA SER A 66 -3.91 -28.74 -4.47
C SER A 66 -4.54 -29.77 -5.44
N ALA A 67 -4.48 -31.03 -5.04
CA ALA A 67 -5.11 -32.17 -5.72
C ALA A 67 -5.97 -32.99 -4.74
N GLU A 68 -6.51 -32.37 -3.70
CA GLU A 68 -7.27 -33.05 -2.62
C GLU A 68 -8.65 -33.54 -3.05
N ASP A 69 -9.34 -32.80 -3.92
CA ASP A 69 -10.78 -32.99 -4.19
C ASP A 69 -11.04 -33.74 -5.52
N ARG A 70 -10.09 -34.54 -5.99
CA ARG A 70 -10.32 -35.30 -7.19
C ARG A 70 -11.38 -36.39 -7.01
N PRO A 71 -12.31 -36.57 -7.96
CA PRO A 71 -13.29 -37.62 -7.87
C PRO A 71 -12.63 -38.99 -7.97
N ASN A 72 -13.01 -39.81 -7.06
CA ASN A 72 -12.60 -41.13 -6.69
C ASN A 72 -12.23 -42.07 -7.85
N ASP A 73 -10.96 -42.29 -8.05
CA ASP A 73 -10.42 -43.36 -8.93
C ASP A 73 -9.55 -44.32 -8.16
N ASN A 74 -9.85 -44.80 -7.02
CA ASN A 74 -9.09 -45.80 -6.24
C ASN A 74 -7.58 -45.50 -6.05
N ASN A 75 -7.12 -44.33 -6.44
CA ASN A 75 -5.76 -43.87 -6.31
C ASN A 75 -5.79 -42.63 -5.41
N THR A 76 -4.90 -42.56 -4.49
CA THR A 76 -4.76 -41.39 -3.63
C THR A 76 -4.56 -40.18 -4.52
N ASP A 77 -5.41 -39.17 -4.36
CA ASP A 77 -5.34 -37.89 -5.03
C ASP A 77 -4.02 -37.22 -4.67
N GLN A 78 -3.01 -37.40 -5.52
CA GLN A 78 -1.65 -36.99 -5.23
C GLN A 78 -1.06 -36.16 -6.36
N ILE A 79 -0.19 -35.25 -5.98
CA ILE A 79 0.60 -34.43 -6.92
C ILE A 79 1.45 -35.30 -7.87
N ARG A 80 1.83 -36.52 -7.46
CA ARG A 80 2.59 -37.43 -8.30
C ARG A 80 1.83 -38.00 -9.51
N ASP A 81 0.51 -37.79 -9.57
CA ASP A 81 -0.26 -38.23 -10.73
C ASP A 81 0.10 -37.42 -11.97
N LEU A 82 0.42 -38.10 -13.10
CA LEU A 82 0.89 -37.42 -14.29
C LEU A 82 -0.06 -36.35 -14.82
N PRO A 83 -1.39 -36.52 -14.86
CA PRO A 83 -2.30 -35.46 -15.27
C PRO A 83 -2.24 -34.22 -14.35
N VAL A 84 -1.91 -34.39 -13.06
CA VAL A 84 -1.73 -33.28 -12.12
C VAL A 84 -0.42 -32.55 -12.40
N LEU A 85 0.64 -33.32 -12.63
CA LEU A 85 1.95 -32.74 -13.04
C LEU A 85 1.84 -31.97 -14.38
N ASP A 86 1.02 -32.47 -15.33
CA ASP A 86 0.78 -31.78 -16.62
C ASP A 86 0.06 -30.43 -16.40
N VAL A 87 -0.85 -30.35 -15.46
CA VAL A 87 -1.52 -29.08 -15.10
C VAL A 87 -0.54 -28.12 -14.47
N ILE A 88 0.32 -28.60 -13.55
CA ILE A 88 1.37 -27.75 -12.93
C ILE A 88 2.32 -27.24 -14.01
N ASP A 89 2.76 -28.11 -14.93
CA ASP A 89 3.62 -27.75 -16.08
C ASP A 89 2.97 -26.66 -16.94
N GLY A 90 1.69 -26.81 -17.23
CA GLY A 90 0.95 -25.82 -18.01
C GLY A 90 0.81 -24.47 -17.31
N LEU A 91 0.66 -24.46 -15.98
CA LEU A 91 0.67 -23.25 -15.16
C LEU A 91 2.05 -22.60 -15.13
N GLU A 92 3.10 -23.40 -14.87
CA GLU A 92 4.49 -22.91 -14.88
C GLU A 92 4.83 -22.24 -16.20
N ASN A 93 4.56 -22.90 -17.34
CA ASN A 93 4.85 -22.35 -18.65
C ASN A 93 4.13 -21.01 -18.92
N ARG A 94 2.87 -20.87 -18.46
CA ARG A 94 2.14 -19.60 -18.61
C ARG A 94 2.71 -18.50 -17.74
N ILE A 95 3.16 -18.82 -16.51
CA ILE A 95 3.77 -17.87 -15.60
C ILE A 95 5.18 -17.49 -16.06
N ASP A 96 5.95 -18.45 -16.59
CA ASP A 96 7.29 -18.21 -17.15
C ASP A 96 7.26 -17.37 -18.45
N ASP A 97 6.13 -17.34 -19.17
CA ASP A 97 5.91 -16.43 -20.29
C ASP A 97 5.76 -14.96 -19.86
N VAL A 98 5.47 -14.71 -18.57
CA VAL A 98 5.44 -13.37 -18.02
C VAL A 98 6.86 -12.82 -17.88
N GLU A 99 7.07 -11.58 -18.29
CA GLU A 99 8.40 -10.98 -18.34
C GLU A 99 9.14 -11.08 -16.99
N ARG A 100 10.35 -11.61 -17.00
CA ARG A 100 11.26 -11.74 -15.84
C ARG A 100 10.76 -12.62 -14.70
N THR A 101 9.87 -13.54 -14.97
CA THR A 101 9.37 -14.49 -13.99
C THR A 101 9.93 -15.87 -14.28
N ASN A 102 10.32 -16.60 -13.25
CA ASN A 102 10.74 -18.00 -13.35
C ASN A 102 10.07 -18.82 -12.26
N THR A 103 9.54 -19.96 -12.65
CA THR A 103 8.93 -20.91 -11.73
C THR A 103 9.84 -22.08 -11.38
N THR A 104 9.64 -22.65 -10.20
CA THR A 104 10.33 -23.84 -9.73
C THR A 104 9.39 -24.69 -8.89
N SER A 105 9.15 -25.91 -9.34
CA SER A 105 8.34 -26.91 -8.64
C SER A 105 8.93 -28.30 -8.75
N ILE A 106 8.17 -29.31 -8.33
CA ILE A 106 8.52 -30.72 -8.56
C ILE A 106 8.67 -31.04 -10.04
N VAL A 107 7.90 -30.40 -10.93
CA VAL A 107 8.00 -30.57 -12.39
C VAL A 107 9.35 -30.10 -12.91
N THR A 108 9.86 -28.97 -12.41
CA THR A 108 11.20 -28.47 -12.75
C THR A 108 12.28 -29.53 -12.42
N PHE A 109 12.15 -30.22 -11.28
CA PHE A 109 13.06 -31.33 -10.97
C PHE A 109 12.95 -32.48 -11.98
N LEU A 110 11.72 -32.87 -12.34
CA LEU A 110 11.52 -33.96 -13.35
C LEU A 110 12.12 -33.59 -14.70
N ARG A 111 12.10 -32.32 -15.08
CA ARG A 111 12.74 -31.82 -16.31
C ARG A 111 14.28 -31.90 -16.27
N THR A 112 14.86 -31.85 -15.06
CA THR A 112 16.33 -31.90 -14.91
C THR A 112 16.88 -33.30 -14.75
N ILE A 113 16.07 -34.31 -14.42
CA ILE A 113 16.51 -35.68 -14.22
C ILE A 113 16.87 -36.31 -15.57
N PRO A 114 18.14 -36.70 -15.81
CA PRO A 114 18.53 -37.37 -17.05
C PRO A 114 18.08 -38.82 -17.02
N VAL A 115 17.46 -39.25 -18.10
CA VAL A 115 17.09 -40.65 -18.34
C VAL A 115 17.89 -41.20 -19.51
N GLN A 116 18.48 -42.36 -19.29
CA GLN A 116 19.10 -43.12 -20.35
C GLN A 116 18.59 -44.56 -20.32
N ILE A 117 17.79 -44.91 -21.30
CA ILE A 117 17.23 -46.25 -21.44
C ILE A 117 17.77 -46.85 -22.75
N GLY A 118 18.37 -48.02 -22.62
CA GLY A 118 18.80 -48.79 -23.76
C GLY A 118 18.11 -50.17 -23.77
N TRP A 119 17.64 -50.60 -24.92
CA TRP A 119 17.10 -51.93 -25.09
C TRP A 119 17.46 -52.50 -26.46
N ASP A 120 17.63 -53.81 -26.49
CA ASP A 120 17.79 -54.55 -27.71
C ASP A 120 16.44 -54.85 -28.32
N ALA A 121 16.22 -54.47 -29.56
CA ALA A 121 15.00 -54.76 -30.31
C ALA A 121 15.23 -55.93 -31.29
N PRO A 122 15.21 -57.20 -30.84
CA PRO A 122 15.59 -58.33 -31.63
C PRO A 122 14.67 -58.62 -32.85
N VAL A 123 13.46 -58.08 -32.80
CA VAL A 123 12.46 -58.26 -33.88
C VAL A 123 12.61 -57.23 -34.98
N ILE A 124 13.09 -56.04 -34.66
CA ILE A 124 13.21 -54.90 -35.58
C ILE A 124 14.68 -54.70 -35.97
N GLY A 125 15.61 -55.29 -35.24
CA GLY A 125 17.07 -55.23 -35.47
C GLY A 125 17.67 -53.88 -35.08
N GLY A 126 18.41 -53.87 -33.96
CA GLY A 126 19.20 -52.71 -33.51
C GLY A 126 19.14 -52.48 -32.02
N ASN A 127 20.14 -51.82 -31.50
CA ASN A 127 20.14 -51.29 -30.14
C ASN A 127 19.50 -49.90 -30.15
N TYR A 128 18.49 -49.73 -29.36
CA TYR A 128 17.85 -48.45 -29.21
C TYR A 128 18.31 -47.81 -27.90
N VAL A 129 18.70 -46.54 -27.91
CA VAL A 129 19.11 -45.80 -26.74
C VAL A 129 18.36 -44.49 -26.72
N TYR A 130 17.48 -44.33 -25.73
CA TYR A 130 16.88 -43.04 -25.41
C TYR A 130 17.76 -42.31 -24.42
N LYS A 131 18.02 -41.04 -24.65
CA LYS A 131 18.78 -40.19 -23.76
C LYS A 131 18.21 -38.78 -23.80
N ASP A 132 17.47 -38.43 -22.79
CA ASP A 132 16.86 -37.09 -22.61
C ASP A 132 16.45 -36.90 -21.13
N SER A 133 15.69 -35.87 -20.84
CA SER A 133 15.10 -35.69 -19.53
C SER A 133 13.97 -36.68 -19.23
N LEU A 134 13.72 -36.94 -17.96
CA LEU A 134 12.59 -37.78 -17.58
C LEU A 134 11.26 -37.17 -18.08
N TRP A 135 11.12 -35.87 -17.98
CA TRP A 135 9.91 -35.17 -18.43
C TRP A 135 9.63 -35.42 -19.90
N ASN A 136 10.64 -35.25 -20.76
CA ASN A 136 10.53 -35.52 -22.19
C ASN A 136 10.23 -36.99 -22.47
N PHE A 137 10.85 -37.89 -21.71
CA PHE A 137 10.55 -39.31 -21.83
C PHE A 137 9.08 -39.65 -21.51
N LEU A 138 8.51 -39.06 -20.45
CA LEU A 138 7.12 -39.27 -20.06
C LEU A 138 6.13 -38.76 -21.13
N HIS A 139 6.52 -37.74 -21.90
CA HIS A 139 5.71 -37.09 -22.94
C HIS A 139 6.08 -37.51 -24.37
N GLU A 140 6.94 -38.50 -24.52
CA GLU A 140 7.32 -39.02 -25.84
C GLU A 140 6.05 -39.35 -26.66
N PRO A 141 5.99 -38.98 -27.96
CA PRO A 141 4.78 -39.21 -28.78
C PRO A 141 4.28 -40.66 -28.77
N CYS A 142 5.19 -41.59 -28.55
CA CYS A 142 4.87 -43.02 -28.44
C CYS A 142 4.01 -43.38 -27.22
N TRP A 143 3.94 -42.52 -26.19
CA TRP A 143 3.02 -42.71 -25.07
C TRP A 143 1.58 -42.35 -25.43
N THR A 144 1.42 -41.42 -26.36
CA THR A 144 0.11 -40.88 -26.75
C THR A 144 -0.32 -41.30 -28.14
N SER A 145 0.63 -41.60 -29.05
CA SER A 145 0.37 -42.04 -30.43
C SER A 145 0.26 -43.55 -30.52
N ASN A 146 -0.65 -44.01 -31.35
CA ASN A 146 -0.78 -45.42 -31.74
C ASN A 146 -0.13 -45.68 -33.07
N ASP A 147 0.66 -44.74 -33.64
CA ASP A 147 1.34 -44.92 -34.89
C ASP A 147 2.54 -45.92 -34.74
N PRO A 148 2.46 -47.12 -35.34
CA PRO A 148 3.51 -48.12 -35.18
C PRO A 148 4.82 -47.73 -35.85
N VAL A 149 4.82 -46.76 -36.76
CA VAL A 149 6.02 -46.27 -37.44
C VAL A 149 6.83 -45.34 -36.53
N GLU A 150 6.16 -44.50 -35.81
CA GLU A 150 6.79 -43.57 -34.85
C GLU A 150 7.20 -44.25 -33.55
N CYS A 151 6.50 -45.32 -33.17
CA CYS A 151 6.58 -45.92 -31.84
C CYS A 151 7.06 -47.35 -31.79
N ASN A 152 7.79 -47.82 -32.79
CA ASN A 152 8.26 -49.22 -32.89
C ASN A 152 8.92 -49.76 -31.63
N ALA A 153 9.71 -48.97 -30.93
CA ALA A 153 10.39 -49.41 -29.72
C ALA A 153 9.41 -49.49 -28.53
N TRP A 154 8.46 -48.56 -28.46
CA TRP A 154 7.48 -48.49 -27.37
C TRP A 154 6.37 -49.55 -27.46
N ILE A 155 6.05 -50.02 -28.67
CA ILE A 155 5.11 -51.12 -28.87
C ILE A 155 5.60 -52.41 -28.19
N LEU A 156 6.92 -52.64 -28.21
CA LEU A 156 7.50 -53.81 -27.53
C LEU A 156 7.43 -53.69 -26.00
N LEU A 157 7.58 -52.51 -25.48
CA LEU A 157 7.40 -52.22 -24.04
C LEU A 157 5.94 -52.38 -23.63
N ASP A 158 5.01 -51.96 -24.46
CA ASP A 158 3.57 -52.09 -24.20
C ASP A 158 3.13 -53.56 -24.18
N ALA A 159 3.75 -54.41 -24.97
CA ALA A 159 3.50 -55.84 -25.02
C ALA A 159 4.17 -56.65 -23.90
N SER A 160 5.09 -56.05 -23.13
CA SER A 160 5.94 -56.79 -22.19
C SER A 160 5.41 -56.91 -20.75
N GLY A 161 4.28 -56.28 -20.40
CA GLY A 161 3.74 -56.35 -19.02
C GLY A 161 2.31 -55.88 -18.86
N PRO A 162 1.64 -56.24 -17.74
CA PRO A 162 0.30 -55.80 -17.45
C PRO A 162 0.26 -54.28 -17.23
N GLY A 163 -0.61 -53.56 -17.94
CA GLY A 163 -0.74 -52.12 -17.90
C GLY A 163 0.07 -51.33 -18.88
N GLY A 164 1.02 -51.99 -19.56
CA GLY A 164 1.75 -51.41 -20.69
C GLY A 164 2.47 -50.09 -20.39
N ARG A 165 2.44 -49.19 -21.34
CA ARG A 165 3.07 -47.86 -21.29
C ARG A 165 2.61 -47.03 -20.13
N GLU A 166 1.35 -47.04 -19.87
CA GLU A 166 0.76 -46.21 -18.80
C GLU A 166 1.25 -46.62 -17.39
N GLN A 167 1.35 -47.93 -17.16
CA GLN A 167 1.91 -48.43 -15.92
C GLN A 167 3.42 -48.09 -15.79
N LEU A 168 4.17 -48.18 -16.88
CA LEU A 168 5.59 -47.84 -16.87
C LEU A 168 5.80 -46.34 -16.56
N ARG A 169 4.99 -45.46 -17.13
CA ARG A 169 5.01 -44.01 -16.79
C ARG A 169 4.78 -43.77 -15.31
N LYS A 170 3.73 -44.37 -14.75
CA LYS A 170 3.43 -44.27 -13.30
C LYS A 170 4.58 -44.82 -12.45
N ASP A 171 5.10 -45.99 -12.80
CA ASP A 171 6.20 -46.60 -12.06
C ASP A 171 7.45 -45.71 -12.08
N MET A 172 7.77 -45.09 -13.20
CA MET A 172 8.92 -44.19 -13.31
C MET A 172 8.75 -42.94 -12.46
N VAL A 173 7.57 -42.31 -12.48
CA VAL A 173 7.29 -41.18 -11.60
C VAL A 173 7.43 -41.60 -10.15
N ASN A 174 6.81 -42.71 -9.74
CA ASN A 174 6.90 -43.22 -8.38
C ASN A 174 8.34 -43.50 -7.95
N VAL A 175 9.16 -44.14 -8.79
CA VAL A 175 10.57 -44.39 -8.48
C VAL A 175 11.34 -43.10 -8.21
N VAL A 176 11.03 -42.02 -8.95
CA VAL A 176 11.68 -40.74 -8.70
C VAL A 176 11.26 -40.18 -7.38
N PHE A 177 9.96 -40.12 -7.10
CA PHE A 177 9.46 -39.62 -5.83
C PHE A 177 9.97 -40.42 -4.63
N ASP A 178 10.08 -41.75 -4.78
CA ASP A 178 10.58 -42.63 -3.71
C ASP A 178 12.12 -42.55 -3.53
N THR A 179 12.86 -42.01 -4.52
CA THR A 179 14.30 -41.80 -4.47
C THR A 179 14.74 -40.41 -4.05
N LEU A 180 13.84 -39.42 -4.13
CA LEU A 180 14.10 -38.09 -3.58
C LEU A 180 14.22 -38.17 -2.04
N SER A 181 15.13 -37.39 -1.46
CA SER A 181 15.24 -37.34 -0.02
C SER A 181 14.00 -36.66 0.59
N ASP A 182 13.63 -37.08 1.79
CA ASP A 182 12.51 -36.45 2.54
C ASP A 182 12.69 -34.95 2.71
N GLU A 183 13.93 -34.47 2.77
CA GLU A 183 14.25 -33.04 2.87
C GLU A 183 13.83 -32.29 1.60
N VAL A 184 14.10 -32.84 0.41
CA VAL A 184 13.72 -32.24 -0.87
C VAL A 184 12.20 -32.32 -1.06
N LEU A 185 11.61 -33.47 -0.76
CA LEU A 185 10.17 -33.62 -0.86
C LEU A 185 9.43 -32.67 0.06
N SER A 186 9.86 -32.49 1.30
CA SER A 186 9.22 -31.58 2.24
C SER A 186 9.30 -30.09 1.85
N MET A 187 10.23 -29.71 0.97
CA MET A 187 10.29 -28.37 0.40
C MET A 187 9.25 -28.14 -0.70
N LEU A 188 8.80 -29.20 -1.36
CA LEU A 188 7.96 -29.11 -2.56
C LEU A 188 6.56 -29.68 -2.36
N LEU A 189 6.39 -30.60 -1.40
CA LEU A 189 5.14 -31.34 -1.17
C LEU A 189 4.82 -31.40 0.33
N ASN A 190 3.52 -31.48 0.63
CA ASN A 190 3.07 -31.83 1.99
C ASN A 190 3.26 -33.32 2.28
N GLU A 191 3.16 -33.73 3.54
CA GLU A 191 3.37 -35.13 3.99
C GLU A 191 2.43 -36.12 3.26
N ASP A 192 1.22 -35.72 2.95
CA ASP A 192 0.22 -36.59 2.28
C ASP A 192 0.40 -36.60 0.75
N GLY A 193 1.25 -35.78 0.19
CA GLY A 193 1.46 -35.65 -1.27
C GLY A 193 0.27 -35.09 -2.04
N THR A 194 -0.70 -34.46 -1.34
CA THR A 194 -1.91 -33.89 -1.93
C THR A 194 -1.76 -32.42 -2.31
N LYS A 195 -0.73 -31.75 -1.80
CA LYS A 195 -0.41 -30.35 -2.10
C LYS A 195 1.04 -30.21 -2.49
N GLY A 196 1.27 -29.40 -3.51
CA GLY A 196 2.59 -29.02 -3.98
C GLY A 196 2.81 -27.51 -3.89
N ILE A 197 4.05 -27.11 -3.67
CA ILE A 197 4.47 -25.71 -3.71
C ILE A 197 5.12 -25.43 -5.06
N VAL A 198 4.73 -24.32 -5.66
CA VAL A 198 5.39 -23.74 -6.82
C VAL A 198 6.00 -22.43 -6.40
N TYR A 199 7.30 -22.31 -6.48
CA TYR A 199 8.04 -21.08 -6.24
C TYR A 199 8.03 -20.22 -7.50
N VAL A 200 7.79 -18.92 -7.32
CA VAL A 200 7.82 -17.92 -8.38
C VAL A 200 8.90 -16.91 -8.04
N THR A 201 9.97 -16.90 -8.78
CA THR A 201 11.11 -16.00 -8.57
C THR A 201 11.01 -14.82 -9.53
N GLN A 202 11.13 -13.62 -8.99
CA GLN A 202 11.04 -12.35 -9.70
C GLN A 202 12.19 -11.45 -9.28
N PRO A 203 12.75 -10.60 -10.18
CA PRO A 203 13.75 -9.60 -9.79
C PRO A 203 13.13 -8.57 -8.87
N TYR A 204 13.97 -7.82 -8.16
CA TYR A 204 13.51 -6.63 -7.44
C TYR A 204 12.94 -5.62 -8.45
N MET A 205 11.74 -5.15 -8.20
CA MET A 205 11.03 -4.22 -9.06
C MET A 205 10.22 -3.23 -8.22
N ASN A 206 9.77 -2.16 -8.86
CA ASN A 206 8.85 -1.20 -8.27
C ASN A 206 7.54 -1.91 -7.86
N LEU A 207 6.96 -1.53 -6.72
CA LEU A 207 5.77 -2.17 -6.16
C LEU A 207 4.52 -2.01 -7.04
N ASP A 208 4.41 -0.94 -7.82
CA ASP A 208 3.30 -0.79 -8.74
C ASP A 208 3.32 -1.86 -9.83
N TYR A 209 4.50 -2.04 -10.45
CA TYR A 209 4.70 -3.10 -11.42
C TYR A 209 4.56 -4.49 -10.79
N ALA A 210 5.04 -4.66 -9.55
CA ALA A 210 4.88 -5.91 -8.80
C ALA A 210 3.42 -6.21 -8.45
N SER A 211 2.60 -5.18 -8.20
CA SER A 211 1.15 -5.33 -7.96
C SER A 211 0.43 -5.77 -9.22
N GLU A 212 0.69 -5.12 -10.36
CA GLU A 212 0.12 -5.51 -11.65
C GLU A 212 0.49 -6.95 -12.02
N LEU A 213 1.77 -7.30 -11.84
CA LEU A 213 2.26 -8.65 -12.11
C LEU A 213 1.64 -9.71 -11.18
N ARG A 214 1.46 -9.41 -9.89
CA ARG A 214 0.74 -10.28 -8.96
C ARG A 214 -0.69 -10.51 -9.41
N ASP A 215 -1.38 -9.46 -9.82
CA ASP A 215 -2.77 -9.54 -10.23
C ASP A 215 -2.92 -10.36 -11.53
N ASP A 216 -1.99 -10.23 -12.46
CA ASP A 216 -1.94 -11.05 -13.68
C ASP A 216 -1.71 -12.53 -13.35
N ILE A 217 -0.76 -12.83 -12.46
CA ILE A 217 -0.51 -14.22 -12.02
C ILE A 217 -1.73 -14.77 -11.26
N ASP A 218 -2.32 -14.01 -10.35
CA ASP A 218 -3.51 -14.42 -9.60
C ASP A 218 -4.71 -14.69 -10.52
N LEU A 219 -4.86 -13.95 -11.61
CA LEU A 219 -5.86 -14.24 -12.64
C LEU A 219 -5.60 -15.59 -13.29
N MET A 220 -4.34 -15.90 -13.65
CA MET A 220 -3.97 -17.21 -14.23
C MET A 220 -4.21 -18.36 -13.24
N LEU A 221 -3.93 -18.15 -11.94
CA LEU A 221 -4.11 -19.15 -10.89
C LEU A 221 -5.59 -19.40 -10.56
N ASN A 222 -6.45 -18.41 -10.76
CA ASN A 222 -7.91 -18.54 -10.56
C ASN A 222 -8.64 -19.18 -11.74
N GLU A 223 -7.99 -19.36 -12.89
CA GLU A 223 -8.60 -20.04 -14.02
C GLU A 223 -8.84 -21.51 -13.71
N ASP A 224 -9.87 -22.09 -14.35
CA ASP A 224 -10.15 -23.51 -14.24
C ASP A 224 -8.94 -24.31 -14.80
N THR A 225 -8.40 -25.18 -13.97
CA THR A 225 -7.25 -26.03 -14.33
C THR A 225 -7.59 -27.05 -15.43
N GLY A 226 -8.87 -27.22 -15.74
CA GLY A 226 -9.34 -28.25 -16.68
C GLY A 226 -9.33 -29.66 -16.10
N LEU A 227 -8.77 -29.87 -14.91
CA LEU A 227 -8.74 -31.15 -14.21
C LEU A 227 -9.55 -31.06 -12.93
N SER A 228 -10.65 -31.82 -12.86
CA SER A 228 -11.57 -31.81 -11.72
C SER A 228 -10.85 -32.16 -10.42
N GLY A 229 -11.12 -31.41 -9.37
CA GLY A 229 -10.55 -31.62 -8.04
C GLY A 229 -9.14 -31.10 -7.85
N THR A 230 -8.66 -30.28 -8.77
CA THR A 230 -7.38 -29.57 -8.63
C THR A 230 -7.62 -28.07 -8.56
N GLY A 231 -6.70 -27.35 -7.97
CA GLY A 231 -6.75 -25.87 -7.90
C GLY A 231 -5.46 -25.28 -7.39
N ALA A 232 -5.26 -24.02 -7.67
CA ALA A 232 -4.12 -23.24 -7.18
C ALA A 232 -4.59 -22.17 -6.17
N SER A 233 -3.79 -21.92 -5.15
CA SER A 233 -4.01 -20.78 -4.26
C SER A 233 -3.56 -19.48 -4.96
N LYS A 234 -3.95 -18.35 -4.40
CA LYS A 234 -3.35 -17.07 -4.77
C LYS A 234 -1.86 -17.06 -4.48
N LEU A 235 -1.15 -16.19 -5.19
CA LEU A 235 0.26 -15.95 -4.95
C LEU A 235 0.47 -15.42 -3.52
N THR A 236 1.43 -15.98 -2.79
CA THR A 236 1.78 -15.59 -1.42
C THR A 236 3.30 -15.52 -1.27
N GLY A 237 3.77 -15.03 -0.12
CA GLY A 237 5.20 -14.85 0.13
C GLY A 237 5.51 -13.41 0.52
N GLY A 238 6.80 -13.05 0.56
CA GLY A 238 7.23 -11.73 1.05
C GLY A 238 6.64 -10.58 0.25
N LEU A 239 6.70 -10.65 -1.06
CA LEU A 239 6.20 -9.59 -1.95
C LEU A 239 4.66 -9.48 -1.92
N PRO A 240 3.86 -10.52 -2.18
CA PRO A 240 2.41 -10.43 -2.12
C PRO A 240 1.90 -9.94 -0.75
N VAL A 241 2.48 -10.44 0.35
CA VAL A 241 2.12 -9.98 1.70
C VAL A 241 2.44 -8.50 1.89
N SER A 242 3.58 -8.02 1.38
CA SER A 242 3.93 -6.60 1.46
C SER A 242 2.95 -5.73 0.66
N LEU A 243 2.50 -6.20 -0.50
CA LEU A 243 1.49 -5.52 -1.32
C LEU A 243 0.13 -5.45 -0.60
N ASP A 244 -0.32 -6.57 -0.03
CA ASP A 244 -1.58 -6.63 0.72
C ASP A 244 -1.55 -5.73 1.98
N ILE A 245 -0.41 -5.70 2.69
CA ILE A 245 -0.21 -4.80 3.83
C ILE A 245 -0.28 -3.35 3.37
N ASN A 246 0.34 -3.01 2.25
CA ASN A 246 0.33 -1.66 1.73
C ASN A 246 -1.09 -1.20 1.34
N GLU A 247 -1.82 -2.02 0.62
CA GLU A 247 -3.21 -1.75 0.27
C GLU A 247 -4.09 -1.60 1.52
N GLY A 248 -3.92 -2.50 2.49
CA GLY A 248 -4.60 -2.43 3.79
C GLY A 248 -4.26 -1.17 4.60
N ILE A 249 -3.01 -0.68 4.54
CA ILE A 249 -2.60 0.58 5.18
C ILE A 249 -3.31 1.77 4.53
N HIS A 250 -3.38 1.79 3.20
CA HIS A 250 -4.04 2.86 2.45
C HIS A 250 -5.54 2.95 2.79
N ASP A 251 -6.22 1.82 2.79
CA ASP A 251 -7.64 1.74 3.15
C ASP A 251 -7.88 2.13 4.62
N ALA A 252 -7.02 1.64 5.52
CA ALA A 252 -7.09 1.99 6.93
C ALA A 252 -6.82 3.48 7.16
N GLN A 253 -5.90 4.11 6.44
CA GLN A 253 -5.61 5.54 6.54
C GLN A 253 -6.84 6.38 6.21
N ASN A 254 -7.49 6.10 5.09
CA ASN A 254 -8.69 6.82 4.67
C ASN A 254 -9.81 6.68 5.70
N LEU A 255 -10.09 5.47 6.14
CA LEU A 255 -11.13 5.19 7.12
C LEU A 255 -10.84 5.85 8.47
N THR A 256 -9.63 5.70 9.00
CA THR A 256 -9.25 6.26 10.30
C THR A 256 -9.24 7.78 10.28
N THR A 257 -8.82 8.41 9.20
CA THR A 257 -8.83 9.87 9.02
C THR A 257 -10.26 10.40 9.06
N ILE A 258 -11.19 9.80 8.31
CA ILE A 258 -12.61 10.21 8.29
C ILE A 258 -13.26 9.98 9.66
N VAL A 259 -13.05 8.83 10.28
CA VAL A 259 -13.62 8.50 11.60
C VAL A 259 -13.09 9.44 12.67
N THR A 260 -11.79 9.74 12.66
CA THR A 260 -11.17 10.68 13.61
C THR A 260 -11.77 12.09 13.44
N MET A 261 -11.93 12.57 12.21
CA MET A 261 -12.53 13.86 11.91
C MET A 261 -13.97 13.95 12.46
N ILE A 262 -14.78 12.91 12.28
CA ILE A 262 -16.15 12.85 12.78
C ILE A 262 -16.17 12.87 14.31
N ILE A 263 -15.37 12.00 14.94
CA ILE A 263 -15.31 11.89 16.41
C ILE A 263 -14.88 13.22 17.03
N LEU A 264 -13.81 13.83 16.52
CA LEU A 264 -13.32 15.11 17.02
C LEU A 264 -14.34 16.23 16.81
N THR A 265 -15.02 16.28 15.67
CA THR A 265 -16.09 17.25 15.43
C THR A 265 -17.23 17.11 16.44
N ILE A 266 -17.63 15.88 16.79
CA ILE A 266 -18.64 15.62 17.82
C ILE A 266 -18.16 16.09 19.19
N VAL A 267 -16.92 15.72 19.57
CA VAL A 267 -16.32 16.11 20.85
C VAL A 267 -16.24 17.64 20.97
N LEU A 268 -15.75 18.32 19.93
CA LEU A 268 -15.65 19.78 19.91
C LEU A 268 -17.03 20.44 19.95
N SER A 269 -18.01 19.88 19.25
CA SER A 269 -19.39 20.38 19.32
C SER A 269 -19.97 20.29 20.74
N PHE A 270 -19.60 19.26 21.48
CA PHE A 270 -19.98 19.09 22.87
C PHE A 270 -19.23 20.08 23.81
N VAL A 271 -17.90 20.21 23.61
CA VAL A 271 -17.05 21.15 24.41
C VAL A 271 -17.52 22.58 24.24
N PHE A 272 -17.72 23.03 23.00
CA PHE A 272 -18.20 24.37 22.70
C PHE A 272 -19.72 24.56 22.90
N ARG A 273 -20.46 23.49 23.25
CA ARG A 273 -21.93 23.48 23.33
C ARG A 273 -22.60 24.02 22.06
N SER A 274 -21.96 23.90 20.91
CA SER A 274 -22.40 24.43 19.63
C SER A 274 -21.81 23.63 18.50
N VAL A 275 -22.67 23.00 17.71
CA VAL A 275 -22.25 22.26 16.50
C VAL A 275 -21.55 23.18 15.51
N ARG A 276 -22.04 24.43 15.39
CA ARG A 276 -21.43 25.43 14.51
C ARG A 276 -19.95 25.66 14.85
N LEU A 277 -19.66 25.94 16.11
CA LEU A 277 -18.29 26.23 16.54
C LEU A 277 -17.39 25.01 16.47
N GLY A 278 -17.92 23.83 16.81
CA GLY A 278 -17.19 22.56 16.65
C GLY A 278 -16.76 22.32 15.22
N VAL A 279 -17.66 22.53 14.25
CA VAL A 279 -17.34 22.39 12.82
C VAL A 279 -16.30 23.43 12.38
N TYR A 280 -16.45 24.70 12.74
CA TYR A 280 -15.48 25.74 12.35
C TYR A 280 -14.09 25.47 12.92
N THR A 281 -13.98 24.98 14.13
CA THR A 281 -12.72 24.63 14.77
C THR A 281 -11.99 23.49 14.03
N MET A 282 -12.76 22.58 13.39
CA MET A 282 -12.19 21.47 12.63
C MET A 282 -11.70 21.85 11.22
N ILE A 283 -12.25 22.90 10.61
CA ILE A 283 -11.93 23.24 9.21
C ILE A 283 -10.43 23.45 8.97
N PRO A 284 -9.67 24.22 9.78
CA PRO A 284 -8.25 24.44 9.54
C PRO A 284 -7.45 23.14 9.46
N VAL A 285 -7.69 22.24 10.40
CA VAL A 285 -6.94 20.97 10.46
C VAL A 285 -7.39 20.02 9.35
N ALA A 286 -8.70 19.96 9.05
CA ALA A 286 -9.19 19.19 7.92
C ALA A 286 -8.55 19.63 6.58
N VAL A 287 -8.41 20.94 6.40
CA VAL A 287 -7.74 21.51 5.22
C VAL A 287 -6.27 21.10 5.16
N VAL A 288 -5.56 21.12 6.28
CA VAL A 288 -4.14 20.73 6.36
C VAL A 288 -3.97 19.24 6.03
N ILE A 289 -4.84 18.38 6.52
CA ILE A 289 -4.81 16.95 6.18
C ILE A 289 -5.06 16.73 4.68
N LEU A 290 -5.95 17.49 4.07
CA LEU A 290 -6.16 17.43 2.62
C LEU A 290 -4.95 17.96 1.81
N TRP A 291 -4.03 18.70 2.43
CA TRP A 291 -2.76 19.12 1.82
C TRP A 291 -1.65 18.08 2.02
N GLN A 292 -1.84 17.08 2.88
CA GLN A 292 -0.83 16.04 3.12
C GLN A 292 -0.33 15.38 1.84
N PRO A 293 -1.17 14.93 0.88
CA PRO A 293 -0.70 14.34 -0.37
C PRO A 293 0.21 15.25 -1.18
N ILE A 294 -0.14 16.55 -1.26
CA ILE A 294 0.68 17.54 -1.98
C ILE A 294 2.06 17.68 -1.34
N LEU A 295 2.11 17.69 -0.01
CA LEU A 295 3.37 17.81 0.73
C LEU A 295 4.21 16.55 0.57
N MET A 296 3.60 15.38 0.59
CA MET A 296 4.28 14.11 0.38
C MET A 296 4.86 14.03 -1.03
N ASP A 297 4.07 14.31 -2.06
CA ASP A 297 4.51 14.35 -3.45
C ASP A 297 5.63 15.37 -3.69
N SER A 298 5.45 16.60 -3.19
CA SER A 298 6.47 17.65 -3.33
C SER A 298 7.79 17.37 -2.60
N SER A 299 7.77 16.46 -1.64
CA SER A 299 8.93 16.05 -0.84
C SER A 299 9.47 14.68 -1.25
N ASP A 300 8.95 14.08 -2.32
CA ASP A 300 9.28 12.74 -2.80
C ASP A 300 9.13 11.67 -1.69
N VAL A 301 8.05 11.80 -0.91
CA VAL A 301 7.75 10.91 0.22
C VAL A 301 6.58 10.02 -0.12
N ASN A 302 6.83 8.73 -0.16
CA ASN A 302 5.82 7.71 -0.44
C ASN A 302 4.94 7.39 0.79
N VAL A 303 3.75 6.85 0.52
CA VAL A 303 2.88 6.35 1.59
C VAL A 303 3.48 5.07 2.17
N ASN A 304 3.71 5.04 3.47
CA ASN A 304 4.20 3.88 4.20
C ASN A 304 3.47 3.77 5.55
N ILE A 305 3.76 2.72 6.31
CA ILE A 305 3.09 2.46 7.61
C ILE A 305 3.22 3.65 8.58
N PHE A 306 4.31 4.42 8.52
CA PHE A 306 4.52 5.57 9.39
C PHE A 306 3.75 6.78 8.88
N THR A 307 3.86 7.08 7.58
CA THR A 307 3.18 8.25 6.98
C THR A 307 1.66 8.11 6.98
N ALA A 308 1.14 6.89 6.92
CA ALA A 308 -0.29 6.61 7.04
C ALA A 308 -0.89 7.04 8.39
N MET A 309 -0.09 7.03 9.47
CA MET A 309 -0.54 7.42 10.81
C MET A 309 -0.54 8.94 11.03
N ILE A 310 0.12 9.71 10.16
CA ILE A 310 0.30 11.15 10.30
C ILE A 310 -1.04 11.88 10.44
N GLY A 311 -2.00 11.55 9.57
CA GLY A 311 -3.31 12.20 9.57
C GLY A 311 -3.98 12.18 10.94
N THR A 312 -4.03 11.02 11.57
CA THR A 312 -4.64 10.85 12.91
C THR A 312 -3.89 11.63 13.99
N ILE A 313 -2.55 11.63 13.94
CA ILE A 313 -1.71 12.35 14.92
C ILE A 313 -1.85 13.84 14.74
N VAL A 314 -1.80 14.33 13.51
CA VAL A 314 -1.92 15.77 13.20
C VAL A 314 -3.31 16.31 13.55
N PHE A 315 -4.38 15.51 13.41
CA PHE A 315 -5.69 15.91 13.93
C PHE A 315 -5.64 16.18 15.43
N GLY A 316 -4.99 15.32 16.22
CA GLY A 316 -4.89 15.47 17.67
C GLY A 316 -4.08 16.72 18.08
N ILE A 317 -2.95 16.95 17.44
CA ILE A 317 -2.05 18.08 17.76
C ILE A 317 -2.57 19.38 17.15
N GLY A 318 -2.94 19.37 15.87
CA GLY A 318 -3.31 20.58 15.13
C GLY A 318 -4.66 21.18 15.54
N VAL A 319 -5.57 20.37 16.08
CA VAL A 319 -6.88 20.87 16.54
C VAL A 319 -6.73 21.75 17.78
N ASP A 320 -5.70 21.54 18.58
CA ASP A 320 -5.46 22.28 19.82
C ASP A 320 -5.26 23.78 19.55
N ASP A 321 -4.49 24.13 18.54
CA ASP A 321 -4.31 25.51 18.08
C ASP A 321 -5.66 26.17 17.69
N SER A 322 -6.49 25.43 16.97
CA SER A 322 -7.83 25.91 16.58
C SER A 322 -8.78 26.07 17.78
N ILE A 323 -8.67 25.20 18.78
CA ILE A 323 -9.44 25.29 20.02
C ILE A 323 -9.09 26.57 20.77
N HIS A 324 -7.79 26.86 20.93
CA HIS A 324 -7.33 28.05 21.60
C HIS A 324 -7.83 29.33 20.93
N VAL A 325 -7.71 29.43 19.62
CA VAL A 325 -8.22 30.58 18.85
C VAL A 325 -9.73 30.71 18.98
N MET A 326 -10.46 29.61 18.83
CA MET A 326 -11.93 29.65 18.92
C MET A 326 -12.45 29.99 20.33
N HIS A 327 -11.81 29.43 21.35
CA HIS A 327 -12.17 29.74 22.75
C HIS A 327 -11.95 31.22 23.05
N ARG A 328 -10.86 31.79 22.59
CA ARG A 328 -10.57 33.21 22.75
C ARG A 328 -11.56 34.10 22.00
N ILE A 329 -11.96 33.73 20.78
CA ILE A 329 -13.02 34.44 20.04
C ILE A 329 -14.35 34.44 20.82
N GLN A 330 -14.67 33.35 21.52
CA GLN A 330 -15.87 33.31 22.37
C GLN A 330 -15.75 34.22 23.56
N GLU A 331 -14.59 34.34 24.20
CA GLU A 331 -14.38 35.22 25.36
C GLU A 331 -14.39 36.69 24.98
N GLU A 332 -13.73 37.10 23.90
CA GLU A 332 -13.67 38.49 23.42
C GLU A 332 -14.94 38.94 22.67
N GLY A 333 -15.78 37.97 22.30
CA GLY A 333 -17.01 38.19 21.55
C GLY A 333 -16.82 38.08 20.04
N GLU A 334 -17.89 37.64 19.36
CA GLU A 334 -17.94 37.42 17.93
C GLU A 334 -18.04 38.74 17.12
N THR A 335 -17.27 39.75 17.51
CA THR A 335 -17.19 41.05 16.84
C THR A 335 -15.87 41.18 16.04
N PRO A 336 -15.76 42.04 15.02
CA PRO A 336 -14.53 42.23 14.29
C PRO A 336 -13.33 42.59 15.17
N THR A 337 -13.56 43.41 16.21
CA THR A 337 -12.54 43.79 17.19
C THR A 337 -12.19 42.63 18.12
N GLY A 338 -13.18 41.87 18.58
CA GLY A 338 -12.97 40.69 19.42
C GLY A 338 -12.16 39.60 18.70
N ILE A 339 -12.44 39.36 17.42
CA ILE A 339 -11.64 38.42 16.59
C ILE A 339 -10.21 38.91 16.43
N ALA A 340 -9.99 40.22 16.18
CA ALA A 340 -8.65 40.78 16.04
C ALA A 340 -7.84 40.66 17.35
N ASN A 341 -8.44 41.02 18.50
CA ASN A 341 -7.80 40.89 19.80
C ASN A 341 -7.49 39.42 20.14
N SER A 342 -8.39 38.52 19.81
CA SER A 342 -8.16 37.07 20.02
C SER A 342 -6.92 36.56 19.30
N ILE A 343 -6.69 36.99 18.04
CA ILE A 343 -5.50 36.59 17.28
C ILE A 343 -4.24 37.23 17.88
N GLU A 344 -4.30 38.51 18.29
CA GLU A 344 -3.14 39.22 18.84
C GLU A 344 -2.66 38.58 20.15
N GLU A 345 -3.59 38.26 21.06
CA GLU A 345 -3.25 37.69 22.36
C GLU A 345 -2.91 36.20 22.31
N THR A 346 -3.58 35.43 21.46
CA THR A 346 -3.40 33.97 21.41
C THR A 346 -2.32 33.58 20.44
N GLY A 347 -2.11 34.32 19.36
CA GLY A 347 -1.18 33.98 18.29
C GLY A 347 0.26 33.81 18.77
N GLN A 348 0.72 34.63 19.73
CA GLN A 348 2.08 34.46 20.28
C GLN A 348 2.20 33.15 21.05
N THR A 349 1.22 32.81 21.90
CA THR A 349 1.25 31.60 22.71
C THR A 349 1.23 30.36 21.80
N ILE A 350 0.37 30.34 20.77
CA ILE A 350 0.30 29.23 19.82
C ILE A 350 1.61 29.11 19.02
N PHE A 351 2.22 30.22 18.64
CA PHE A 351 3.52 30.21 17.97
C PHE A 351 4.63 29.58 18.84
N GLU A 352 4.68 29.95 20.14
CA GLU A 352 5.65 29.39 21.09
C GLU A 352 5.44 27.89 21.29
N THR A 353 4.19 27.43 21.42
CA THR A 353 3.87 25.99 21.55
C THR A 353 4.17 25.22 20.27
N THR A 354 3.87 25.79 19.11
CA THR A 354 4.18 25.18 17.81
C THR A 354 5.69 25.02 17.62
N ILE A 355 6.49 26.05 17.91
CA ILE A 355 7.96 25.94 17.82
C ILE A 355 8.50 24.87 18.76
N THR A 356 8.04 24.81 19.98
CA THR A 356 8.50 23.78 20.93
C THR A 356 8.13 22.37 20.45
N THR A 357 6.93 22.18 19.94
CA THR A 357 6.45 20.90 19.40
C THR A 357 7.26 20.49 18.16
N VAL A 358 7.40 21.38 17.21
CA VAL A 358 8.20 21.14 15.98
C VAL A 358 9.65 20.85 16.33
N SER A 359 10.25 21.60 17.26
CA SER A 359 11.64 21.37 17.71
C SER A 359 11.81 20.00 18.36
N GLY A 360 10.82 19.54 19.14
CA GLY A 360 10.82 18.21 19.73
C GLY A 360 10.72 17.09 18.69
N ILE A 361 9.83 17.26 17.72
CA ILE A 361 9.64 16.28 16.62
C ILE A 361 10.83 16.28 15.66
N ALA A 362 11.43 17.43 15.41
CA ALA A 362 12.61 17.56 14.54
C ALA A 362 13.84 16.76 15.05
N ALA A 363 13.88 16.38 16.32
CA ALA A 363 14.88 15.43 16.82
C ALA A 363 14.80 14.08 16.08
N GLY A 364 13.65 13.75 15.50
CA GLY A 364 13.45 12.57 14.66
C GLY A 364 14.27 12.57 13.36
N PHE A 365 14.77 13.71 12.90
CA PHE A 365 15.69 13.77 11.74
C PHE A 365 17.05 13.14 12.00
N LEU A 366 17.35 12.79 13.24
CA LEU A 366 18.58 12.05 13.60
C LEU A 366 18.43 10.55 13.43
N VAL A 367 17.26 10.09 13.05
CA VAL A 367 16.99 8.66 12.84
C VAL A 367 17.52 8.27 11.47
N THR A 368 18.27 7.18 11.41
CA THR A 368 18.87 6.65 10.18
C THR A 368 17.92 5.73 9.39
N PHE A 369 16.64 5.84 9.62
CA PHE A 369 15.60 5.04 8.97
C PHE A 369 14.74 5.95 8.07
N PRO A 370 14.88 5.89 6.72
CA PRO A 370 14.29 6.86 5.82
C PRO A 370 12.78 7.03 5.99
N GLY A 371 12.04 5.93 6.11
CA GLY A 371 10.59 5.99 6.30
C GLY A 371 10.16 6.72 7.59
N LEU A 372 10.96 6.63 8.65
CA LEU A 372 10.70 7.31 9.91
C LEU A 372 11.19 8.77 9.86
N GLU A 373 12.30 9.05 9.18
CA GLU A 373 12.78 10.41 8.91
C GLU A 373 11.72 11.19 8.12
N ASN A 374 11.24 10.61 7.03
CA ASN A 374 10.16 11.17 6.20
C ASN A 374 8.88 11.42 7.00
N PHE A 375 8.49 10.49 7.89
CA PHE A 375 7.38 10.68 8.81
C PHE A 375 7.54 11.94 9.68
N PHE A 376 8.70 12.11 10.32
CA PHE A 376 8.95 13.29 11.15
C PHE A 376 8.99 14.58 10.32
N MET A 377 9.54 14.54 9.11
CA MET A 377 9.59 15.70 8.21
C MET A 377 8.18 16.15 7.83
N ILE A 378 7.35 15.26 7.31
CA ILE A 378 5.97 15.59 6.91
C ILE A 378 5.16 16.04 8.12
N MET A 379 5.34 15.41 9.27
CA MET A 379 4.64 15.78 10.51
C MET A 379 5.01 17.20 10.96
N CYS A 380 6.29 17.59 10.91
CA CYS A 380 6.73 18.97 11.20
C CYS A 380 6.07 19.98 10.26
N LEU A 381 6.05 19.68 8.95
CA LEU A 381 5.43 20.56 7.95
C LEU A 381 3.95 20.74 8.20
N LEU A 382 3.23 19.65 8.44
CA LEU A 382 1.79 19.70 8.69
C LEU A 382 1.44 20.46 9.98
N ILE A 383 2.23 20.33 11.05
CA ILE A 383 2.01 21.09 12.28
C ILE A 383 2.24 22.59 12.04
N ILE A 384 3.25 22.96 11.28
CA ILE A 384 3.47 24.37 10.89
C ILE A 384 2.29 24.90 10.06
N PHE A 385 1.78 24.10 9.12
CA PHE A 385 0.59 24.49 8.34
C PHE A 385 -0.67 24.53 9.20
N ALA A 386 -0.81 23.65 10.21
CA ALA A 386 -1.93 23.68 11.15
C ALA A 386 -1.92 25.00 11.96
N PHE A 387 -0.77 25.44 12.43
CA PHE A 387 -0.60 26.76 13.06
C PHE A 387 -1.02 27.89 12.12
N ILE A 388 -0.53 27.89 10.87
CA ILE A 388 -0.85 28.94 9.88
C ILE A 388 -2.35 28.96 9.60
N THR A 389 -2.97 27.80 9.37
CA THR A 389 -4.40 27.73 9.05
C THR A 389 -5.27 28.07 10.26
N SER A 390 -4.90 27.68 11.47
CA SER A 390 -5.61 28.05 12.70
C SER A 390 -5.54 29.54 12.98
N THR A 391 -4.39 30.19 12.69
CA THR A 391 -4.20 31.62 12.98
C THR A 391 -4.79 32.51 11.87
N PHE A 392 -4.77 32.10 10.62
CA PHE A 392 -5.21 32.94 9.50
C PHE A 392 -6.50 32.48 8.85
N LEU A 393 -6.64 31.19 8.56
CA LEU A 393 -7.80 30.65 7.84
C LEU A 393 -9.05 30.62 8.72
N LEU A 394 -8.94 30.16 9.98
CA LEU A 394 -10.08 30.07 10.90
C LEU A 394 -10.73 31.43 11.15
N PRO A 395 -9.99 32.49 11.54
CA PRO A 395 -10.58 33.80 11.69
C PRO A 395 -11.12 34.38 10.39
N ALA A 396 -10.50 34.08 9.25
CA ALA A 396 -10.98 34.53 7.94
C ALA A 396 -12.36 33.95 7.60
N ILE A 397 -12.53 32.62 7.81
CA ILE A 397 -13.81 31.94 7.59
C ILE A 397 -14.88 32.49 8.53
N PHE A 398 -14.53 32.62 9.79
CA PHE A 398 -15.45 33.11 10.84
C PHE A 398 -15.91 34.55 10.57
N THR A 399 -14.97 35.42 10.21
CA THR A 399 -15.27 36.82 9.85
C THR A 399 -16.15 36.91 8.60
N LEU A 400 -15.87 36.11 7.58
CA LEU A 400 -16.62 36.11 6.32
C LEU A 400 -18.05 35.60 6.53
N GLU A 401 -18.20 34.58 7.37
CA GLU A 401 -19.53 34.05 7.75
C GLU A 401 -20.36 35.09 8.45
N HIS A 402 -19.78 35.79 9.45
CA HIS A 402 -20.48 36.88 10.16
C HIS A 402 -20.81 38.04 9.24
N ALA A 403 -19.87 38.48 8.42
CA ALA A 403 -20.09 39.54 7.43
C ALA A 403 -21.24 39.18 6.44
N THR A 404 -21.28 37.95 6.00
CA THR A 404 -22.34 37.46 5.11
C THR A 404 -23.70 37.42 5.80
N ARG A 405 -23.76 36.96 7.05
CA ARG A 405 -24.99 36.94 7.87
C ARG A 405 -25.48 38.33 8.14
N ALA A 406 -24.59 39.28 8.51
CA ALA A 406 -24.93 40.65 8.76
C ALA A 406 -25.51 41.32 7.49
N LYS A 407 -24.91 41.07 6.34
CA LYS A 407 -25.41 41.56 5.05
C LYS A 407 -26.80 41.01 4.73
N ILE A 408 -27.08 39.73 5.00
CA ILE A 408 -28.40 39.13 4.82
C ILE A 408 -29.43 39.74 5.79
N ARG A 409 -29.03 40.11 7.03
CA ARG A 409 -29.90 40.76 8.02
C ARG A 409 -30.10 42.23 7.81
N GLY A 410 -29.35 42.85 6.88
CA GLY A 410 -29.41 44.29 6.61
C GLY A 410 -28.68 45.13 7.67
N GLU A 411 -27.71 44.60 8.38
CA GLU A 411 -26.86 45.26 9.37
C GLU A 411 -25.61 45.84 8.69
N PRO A 412 -25.56 47.12 8.29
CA PRO A 412 -24.51 47.64 7.43
C PRO A 412 -23.15 47.78 8.15
N ASN A 413 -23.12 47.91 9.44
CA ASN A 413 -21.91 48.28 10.19
C ASN A 413 -20.92 47.11 10.40
N TRP A 414 -21.33 45.90 10.20
CA TRP A 414 -20.45 44.74 10.32
C TRP A 414 -19.52 44.56 9.11
N ILE A 415 -19.85 45.19 7.99
CA ILE A 415 -19.19 45.01 6.70
C ILE A 415 -18.20 46.11 6.40
N ASP A 416 -18.17 47.19 7.19
CA ASP A 416 -17.33 48.38 6.91
C ASP A 416 -15.86 48.11 7.27
N TYR A 417 -15.33 47.05 6.69
CA TYR A 417 -13.92 46.75 6.69
C TYR A 417 -13.10 47.64 5.72
N GLY A 418 -13.81 48.49 4.92
CA GLY A 418 -13.20 49.41 3.97
C GLY A 418 -12.39 50.52 4.61
N GLU A 419 -12.78 50.96 5.78
CA GLU A 419 -12.06 51.97 6.56
C GLU A 419 -10.96 51.36 7.47
N GLY A 420 -10.68 50.07 7.26
CA GLY A 420 -9.65 49.34 8.00
C GLY A 420 -9.97 49.37 9.48
N ILE A 421 -10.46 48.28 10.01
CA ILE A 421 -10.34 48.06 11.47
C ILE A 421 -8.85 48.11 11.74
N SER A 422 -8.36 49.28 12.06
CA SER A 422 -7.03 49.45 12.60
C SER A 422 -7.02 48.68 13.90
N ILE A 423 -6.31 47.58 13.94
CA ILE A 423 -6.05 46.79 15.15
C ILE A 423 -5.54 47.72 16.26
N ALA A 424 -4.93 48.85 15.92
CA ALA A 424 -4.45 49.87 16.80
C ALA A 424 -5.54 50.87 17.28
N SER A 425 -6.71 50.96 16.64
CA SER A 425 -7.68 51.98 16.99
C SER A 425 -8.42 51.80 18.32
N PRO A 426 -8.67 50.59 18.85
CA PRO A 426 -9.24 50.43 20.18
C PRO A 426 -8.26 50.77 21.31
N LEU A 427 -6.96 50.59 21.10
CA LEU A 427 -5.94 50.89 22.09
C LEU A 427 -5.58 52.38 22.15
N SER A 428 -5.79 53.12 21.07
CA SER A 428 -5.48 54.55 21.02
C SER A 428 -6.58 55.47 21.51
N MET A 429 -7.82 55.01 21.62
CA MET A 429 -8.96 55.87 22.01
C MET A 429 -9.32 55.87 23.49
N LYS A 430 -8.89 54.86 24.25
CA LYS A 430 -9.27 54.76 25.67
C LYS A 430 -8.58 55.71 26.67
N PRO A 431 -7.35 56.17 26.48
CA PRO A 431 -6.74 57.02 27.51
C PRO A 431 -6.98 58.55 27.37
N MET A 432 -7.28 59.02 26.18
CA MET A 432 -7.27 60.48 25.98
C MET A 432 -8.61 61.18 26.28
N ASP A 433 -9.73 60.56 26.01
CA ASP A 433 -11.03 61.14 26.29
C ASP A 433 -11.43 61.09 27.79
N ALA A 434 -10.87 60.11 28.52
CA ALA A 434 -11.11 60.04 29.98
C ALA A 434 -10.30 61.09 30.78
N VAL A 435 -9.18 61.56 30.23
CA VAL A 435 -8.35 62.57 30.94
C VAL A 435 -8.83 63.97 30.64
N LEU A 436 -9.46 64.23 29.51
CA LEU A 436 -9.95 65.56 29.16
C LEU A 436 -11.31 65.90 29.81
N HIS A 437 -12.07 64.89 30.22
CA HIS A 437 -13.37 65.14 30.89
C HIS A 437 -13.29 65.30 32.41
N ASN A 438 -12.14 64.95 33.03
CA ASN A 438 -11.90 65.13 34.45
C ASN A 438 -11.08 66.40 34.81
N SER A 439 -10.80 67.29 33.86
CA SER A 439 -10.07 68.54 34.10
C SER A 439 -10.94 69.79 34.00
N GLU A 440 -12.28 69.67 33.93
CA GLU A 440 -13.21 70.79 33.89
C GLU A 440 -14.26 70.73 35.01
N ASP A 441 -13.98 70.07 36.16
CA ASP A 441 -14.75 70.22 37.37
C ASP A 441 -13.87 70.74 38.56
#